data_7dc5c30cb6a1379e135eeae24e040343
#
_entry.id   7dc5c30cb6a1379e135eeae24e040343
#
_cell.length_a   1.000
_cell.length_b   1.000
_cell.length_c   1.000
_cell.angle_alpha   90.00
_cell.angle_beta   90.00
_cell.angle_gamma   90.00
#
_symmetry.space_group_name_H-M   'P 1'
#
loop_
_entity.id
_entity.type
_entity.pdbx_description
1 polymer ?
#
loop_
_entity_poly.entity_id
_entity_poly.type
_entity_poly.pdbx_seq_one_letter_code
_entity_poly.pdbx_strand_id
1 'polypeptide(L)'
;IYGEAYLAQISKRRDESGEVIGGPVYYITHAFKGTFGKALAGFFAVAVILALGFMGNMVQSNSISDAFYTAFSVPKWVMGVIVAVLAAFIFIGGISRVASFTEKVVPVMAALYLVGALVVILINIQHVPSAIASIFICAFRPDAVFGAAAGITVRKAMRYGVARGLFSNEAGMGSTPHAHAIADVENPAVSYTHLRAHET
;
A
#
# COMPACT_ATOMS: atom_id res chain seq x y z
N ILE A 1 0.04 3.35 13.55
CA ILE A 1 0.87 2.16 13.22
C ILE A 1 1.50 1.55 14.48
N TYR A 2 2.22 2.30 15.35
CA TYR A 2 2.86 1.72 16.54
C TYR A 2 1.88 0.95 17.43
N GLY A 3 0.75 1.56 17.78
CA GLY A 3 -0.28 0.91 18.60
C GLY A 3 -0.88 -0.32 17.95
N GLU A 4 -1.06 -0.30 16.63
CA GLU A 4 -1.56 -1.43 15.85
C GLU A 4 -0.57 -2.59 15.83
N ALA A 5 0.72 -2.30 15.62
CA ALA A 5 1.79 -3.29 15.64
C ALA A 5 1.93 -3.96 17.01
N TYR A 6 1.89 -3.16 18.06
CA TYR A 6 1.92 -3.65 19.44
C TYR A 6 0.72 -4.55 19.76
N LEU A 7 -0.50 -4.08 19.42
CA LEU A 7 -1.73 -4.86 19.61
C LEU A 7 -1.72 -6.16 18.82
N ALA A 8 -1.20 -6.14 17.59
CA ALA A 8 -1.08 -7.33 16.77
C ALA A 8 -0.17 -8.38 17.42
N GLN A 9 0.95 -7.95 17.99
CA GLN A 9 1.91 -8.84 18.62
C GLN A 9 1.38 -9.47 19.93
N ILE A 10 0.68 -8.70 20.78
CA ILE A 10 0.14 -9.21 22.05
C ILE A 10 -1.11 -10.07 21.86
N SER A 11 -1.83 -9.92 20.74
CA SER A 11 -3.06 -10.67 20.44
C SER A 11 -2.84 -11.82 19.46
N LYS A 12 -1.63 -12.03 18.97
CA LYS A 12 -1.32 -13.13 18.05
C LYS A 12 -1.58 -14.50 18.71
N ARG A 13 -2.02 -15.45 17.91
CA ARG A 13 -2.27 -16.82 18.34
C ARG A 13 -1.58 -17.79 17.36
N ARG A 14 -1.41 -19.02 17.78
CA ARG A 14 -1.03 -20.11 16.88
C ARG A 14 -2.26 -20.92 16.54
N ASP A 15 -2.40 -21.25 15.28
CA ASP A 15 -3.43 -22.14 14.77
C ASP A 15 -3.07 -23.62 15.04
N GLU A 16 -3.98 -24.52 14.80
CA GLU A 16 -3.78 -25.97 14.95
C GLU A 16 -2.63 -26.51 14.07
N SER A 17 -2.35 -25.81 12.95
CA SER A 17 -1.20 -26.10 12.08
C SER A 17 0.13 -25.53 12.60
N GLY A 18 0.13 -24.79 13.72
CA GLY A 18 1.31 -24.12 14.28
C GLY A 18 1.64 -22.78 13.63
N GLU A 19 0.89 -22.34 12.60
CA GLU A 19 1.08 -21.05 11.97
C GLU A 19 0.63 -19.91 12.89
N VAL A 20 1.38 -18.79 12.82
CA VAL A 20 1.03 -17.59 13.59
C VAL A 20 -0.07 -16.85 12.87
N ILE A 21 -1.19 -16.65 13.56
CA ILE A 21 -2.33 -15.86 13.11
C ILE A 21 -2.54 -14.67 14.03
N GLY A 22 -2.92 -13.55 13.45
CA GLY A 22 -3.15 -12.31 14.20
C GLY A 22 -3.72 -11.21 13.33
N GLY A 23 -3.88 -10.04 13.90
CA GLY A 23 -4.42 -8.88 13.21
C GLY A 23 -5.65 -8.30 13.90
N PRO A 24 -6.36 -7.34 13.26
CA PRO A 24 -7.43 -6.58 13.89
C PRO A 24 -8.57 -7.42 14.48
N VAL A 25 -8.95 -8.49 13.81
CA VAL A 25 -10.02 -9.40 14.27
C VAL A 25 -9.72 -9.94 15.68
N TYR A 26 -8.44 -10.26 15.93
CA TYR A 26 -8.01 -10.86 17.19
C TYR A 26 -7.97 -9.84 18.32
N TYR A 27 -7.42 -8.64 18.12
CA TYR A 27 -7.42 -7.63 19.18
C TYR A 27 -8.80 -7.01 19.41
N ILE A 28 -9.67 -6.92 18.37
CA ILE A 28 -11.07 -6.50 18.55
C ILE A 28 -11.80 -7.49 19.45
N THR A 29 -11.69 -8.80 19.17
CA THR A 29 -12.34 -9.84 20.00
C THR A 29 -11.72 -9.96 21.39
N HIS A 30 -10.48 -9.57 21.57
CA HIS A 30 -9.82 -9.51 22.87
C HIS A 30 -10.29 -8.30 23.70
N ALA A 31 -10.46 -7.14 23.05
CA ALA A 31 -10.89 -5.91 23.70
C ALA A 31 -12.40 -5.92 24.03
N PHE A 32 -13.21 -6.38 23.09
CA PHE A 32 -14.66 -6.46 23.22
C PHE A 32 -15.12 -7.91 23.36
N LYS A 33 -15.40 -8.32 24.60
CA LYS A 33 -15.85 -9.68 24.89
C LYS A 33 -17.32 -9.87 24.51
N GLY A 34 -17.69 -11.11 24.15
CA GLY A 34 -19.07 -11.49 23.87
C GLY A 34 -19.48 -11.33 22.41
N THR A 35 -20.78 -11.33 22.17
CA THR A 35 -21.37 -11.34 20.80
C THR A 35 -21.07 -10.04 20.05
N PHE A 36 -21.04 -8.91 20.74
CA PHE A 36 -20.73 -7.61 20.14
C PHE A 36 -19.33 -7.57 19.55
N GLY A 37 -18.31 -8.05 20.29
CA GLY A 37 -16.94 -8.12 19.79
C GLY A 37 -16.80 -9.02 18.56
N LYS A 38 -17.50 -10.17 18.54
CA LYS A 38 -17.51 -11.06 17.38
C LYS A 38 -18.17 -10.42 16.16
N ALA A 39 -19.31 -9.74 16.35
CA ALA A 39 -19.99 -9.03 15.28
C ALA A 39 -19.12 -7.90 14.69
N LEU A 40 -18.49 -7.10 15.55
CA LEU A 40 -17.60 -6.01 15.14
C LEU A 40 -16.38 -6.55 14.40
N ALA A 41 -15.76 -7.63 14.87
CA ALA A 41 -14.64 -8.27 14.21
C ALA A 41 -15.02 -8.86 12.83
N GLY A 42 -16.21 -9.48 12.74
CA GLY A 42 -16.76 -9.98 11.47
C GLY A 42 -17.04 -8.86 10.47
N PHE A 43 -17.64 -7.77 10.92
CA PHE A 43 -17.85 -6.58 10.08
C PHE A 43 -16.53 -6.01 9.56
N PHE A 44 -15.55 -5.88 10.44
CA PHE A 44 -14.22 -5.41 10.07
C PHE A 44 -13.55 -6.33 9.03
N ALA A 45 -13.62 -7.65 9.23
CA ALA A 45 -13.06 -8.62 8.29
C ALA A 45 -13.67 -8.48 6.88
N VAL A 46 -15.00 -8.36 6.79
CA VAL A 46 -15.68 -8.13 5.52
C VAL A 46 -15.27 -6.79 4.90
N ALA A 47 -15.21 -5.73 5.69
CA ALA A 47 -14.82 -4.41 5.22
C ALA A 47 -13.38 -4.39 4.65
N VAL A 48 -12.44 -5.05 5.32
CA VAL A 48 -11.03 -5.17 4.86
C VAL A 48 -10.94 -5.99 3.57
N ILE A 49 -11.68 -7.10 3.47
CA ILE A 49 -11.70 -7.90 2.24
C ILE A 49 -12.23 -7.07 1.07
N LEU A 50 -13.30 -6.31 1.27
CA LEU A 50 -13.85 -5.45 0.22
C LEU A 50 -12.91 -4.29 -0.13
N ALA A 51 -12.32 -3.64 0.86
CA ALA A 51 -11.46 -2.48 0.65
C ALA A 51 -10.12 -2.86 0.01
N LEU A 52 -9.43 -3.85 0.55
CA LEU A 52 -8.10 -4.25 0.08
C LEU A 52 -8.16 -5.34 -1.00
N GLY A 53 -9.01 -6.35 -0.81
CA GLY A 53 -9.14 -7.45 -1.75
C GLY A 53 -9.74 -7.05 -3.10
N PHE A 54 -10.72 -6.15 -3.11
CA PHE A 54 -11.33 -5.68 -4.35
C PHE A 54 -10.84 -4.29 -4.76
N MET A 55 -11.15 -3.26 -3.97
CA MET A 55 -10.91 -1.87 -4.40
C MET A 55 -9.43 -1.56 -4.55
N GLY A 56 -8.58 -2.00 -3.61
CA GLY A 56 -7.14 -1.80 -3.68
C GLY A 56 -6.51 -2.47 -4.89
N ASN A 57 -6.83 -3.74 -5.12
CA ASN A 57 -6.31 -4.50 -6.25
C ASN A 57 -6.79 -3.97 -7.60
N MET A 58 -8.03 -3.47 -7.70
CA MET A 58 -8.54 -2.83 -8.91
C MET A 58 -7.73 -1.60 -9.30
N VAL A 59 -7.37 -0.74 -8.34
CA VAL A 59 -6.58 0.47 -8.60
C VAL A 59 -5.19 0.09 -9.11
N GLN A 60 -4.54 -0.89 -8.49
CA GLN A 60 -3.20 -1.33 -8.88
C GLN A 60 -3.21 -2.00 -10.25
N SER A 61 -4.12 -2.94 -10.48
CA SER A 61 -4.27 -3.64 -11.77
C SER A 61 -4.58 -2.68 -12.92
N ASN A 62 -5.46 -1.69 -12.68
CA ASN A 62 -5.75 -0.66 -13.67
C ASN A 62 -4.51 0.20 -13.98
N SER A 63 -3.74 0.59 -12.97
CA SER A 63 -2.52 1.40 -13.17
C SER A 63 -1.45 0.64 -13.97
N ILE A 64 -1.27 -0.65 -13.71
CA ILE A 64 -0.38 -1.51 -14.50
C ILE A 64 -0.86 -1.58 -15.95
N SER A 65 -2.15 -1.85 -16.15
CA SER A 65 -2.73 -1.97 -17.49
C SER A 65 -2.66 -0.66 -18.28
N ASP A 66 -2.87 0.49 -17.63
CA ASP A 66 -2.72 1.81 -18.23
C ASP A 66 -1.27 2.11 -18.65
N ALA A 67 -0.31 1.75 -17.80
CA ALA A 67 1.11 1.93 -18.10
C ALA A 67 1.53 1.12 -19.34
N PHE A 68 1.14 -0.15 -19.42
CA PHE A 68 1.45 -1.00 -20.58
C PHE A 68 0.69 -0.58 -21.84
N TYR A 69 -0.55 -0.14 -21.72
CA TYR A 69 -1.29 0.41 -22.85
C TYR A 69 -0.61 1.65 -23.40
N THR A 70 -0.17 2.56 -22.54
CA THR A 70 0.49 3.81 -22.94
C THR A 70 1.88 3.56 -23.58
N ALA A 71 2.66 2.63 -23.00
CA ALA A 71 4.01 2.36 -23.45
C ALA A 71 4.08 1.46 -24.70
N PHE A 72 3.22 0.44 -24.77
CA PHE A 72 3.31 -0.62 -25.76
C PHE A 72 2.02 -0.86 -26.55
N SER A 73 0.97 -0.07 -26.30
CA SER A 73 -0.37 -0.25 -26.92
C SER A 73 -0.99 -1.63 -26.65
N VAL A 74 -0.59 -2.30 -25.58
CA VAL A 74 -1.14 -3.61 -25.19
C VAL A 74 -2.56 -3.42 -24.63
N PRO A 75 -3.57 -4.13 -25.15
CA PRO A 75 -4.94 -4.03 -24.65
C PRO A 75 -5.03 -4.32 -23.13
N LYS A 76 -5.77 -3.49 -22.40
CA LYS A 76 -5.87 -3.58 -20.92
C LYS A 76 -6.31 -4.95 -20.41
N TRP A 77 -7.23 -5.61 -21.12
CA TRP A 77 -7.73 -6.93 -20.75
C TRP A 77 -6.63 -8.01 -20.83
N VAL A 78 -5.70 -7.91 -21.79
CA VAL A 78 -4.56 -8.83 -21.92
C VAL A 78 -3.67 -8.69 -20.68
N MET A 79 -3.34 -7.45 -20.30
CA MET A 79 -2.55 -7.21 -19.09
C MET A 79 -3.28 -7.69 -17.83
N GLY A 80 -4.59 -7.50 -17.77
CA GLY A 80 -5.40 -8.01 -16.67
C GLY A 80 -5.31 -9.52 -16.51
N VAL A 81 -5.38 -10.27 -17.62
CA VAL A 81 -5.21 -11.74 -17.61
C VAL A 81 -3.80 -12.14 -17.18
N ILE A 82 -2.77 -11.47 -17.70
CA ILE A 82 -1.37 -11.77 -17.34
C ILE A 82 -1.15 -11.54 -15.83
N VAL A 83 -1.59 -10.41 -15.31
CA VAL A 83 -1.48 -10.08 -13.88
C VAL A 83 -2.25 -11.10 -13.03
N ALA A 84 -3.45 -11.49 -13.44
CA ALA A 84 -4.25 -12.47 -12.71
C ALA A 84 -3.58 -13.85 -12.65
N VAL A 85 -3.01 -14.32 -13.78
CA VAL A 85 -2.29 -15.60 -13.83
C VAL A 85 -1.04 -15.57 -12.96
N LEU A 86 -0.25 -14.50 -13.04
CA LEU A 86 0.95 -14.35 -12.20
C LEU A 86 0.60 -14.30 -10.71
N ALA A 87 -0.43 -13.52 -10.35
CA ALA A 87 -0.91 -13.45 -8.98
C ALA A 87 -1.41 -14.80 -8.47
N ALA A 88 -2.22 -15.52 -9.26
CA ALA A 88 -2.70 -16.85 -8.91
C ALA A 88 -1.53 -17.81 -8.66
N PHE A 89 -0.52 -17.80 -9.53
CA PHE A 89 0.67 -18.66 -9.39
C PHE A 89 1.43 -18.40 -8.08
N ILE A 90 1.50 -17.13 -7.65
CA ILE A 90 2.17 -16.74 -6.41
C ILE A 90 1.31 -17.14 -5.20
N PHE A 91 0.00 -16.84 -5.23
CA PHE A 91 -0.90 -17.07 -4.10
C PHE A 91 -1.18 -18.54 -3.81
N ILE A 92 -1.18 -19.43 -4.80
CA ILE A 92 -1.33 -20.88 -4.61
C ILE A 92 -0.24 -21.44 -3.65
N GLY A 93 0.92 -20.79 -3.56
CA GLY A 93 1.99 -21.20 -2.64
C GLY A 93 1.84 -20.69 -1.20
N GLY A 94 0.73 -20.01 -0.86
CA GLY A 94 0.46 -19.50 0.49
C GLY A 94 1.29 -18.26 0.88
N ILE A 95 1.13 -17.85 2.13
CA ILE A 95 1.74 -16.61 2.67
C ILE A 95 3.26 -16.63 2.60
N SER A 96 3.88 -17.77 2.93
CA SER A 96 5.34 -17.93 2.90
C SER A 96 5.93 -17.71 1.50
N ARG A 97 5.23 -18.18 0.46
CA ARG A 97 5.66 -17.96 -0.92
C ARG A 97 5.49 -16.50 -1.36
N VAL A 98 4.40 -15.86 -0.96
CA VAL A 98 4.17 -14.44 -1.20
C VAL A 98 5.29 -13.62 -0.56
N ALA A 99 5.61 -13.87 0.70
CA ALA A 99 6.68 -13.18 1.43
C ALA A 99 8.05 -13.35 0.74
N SER A 100 8.43 -14.61 0.43
CA SER A 100 9.71 -14.89 -0.24
C SER A 100 9.81 -14.30 -1.64
N PHE A 101 8.71 -14.24 -2.39
CA PHE A 101 8.67 -13.59 -3.70
C PHE A 101 8.84 -12.09 -3.58
N THR A 102 8.11 -11.47 -2.66
CA THR A 102 8.13 -10.02 -2.43
C THR A 102 9.51 -9.57 -1.96
N GLU A 103 10.11 -10.29 -1.01
CA GLU A 103 11.46 -10.01 -0.49
C GLU A 103 12.52 -9.91 -1.60
N LYS A 104 12.40 -10.73 -2.64
CA LYS A 104 13.35 -10.74 -3.77
C LYS A 104 13.02 -9.70 -4.84
N VAL A 105 11.74 -9.52 -5.13
CA VAL A 105 11.31 -8.66 -6.25
C VAL A 105 11.30 -7.19 -5.88
N VAL A 106 10.91 -6.84 -4.65
CA VAL A 106 10.81 -5.44 -4.22
C VAL A 106 12.14 -4.68 -4.31
N PRO A 107 13.28 -5.22 -3.85
CA PRO A 107 14.57 -4.52 -4.01
C PRO A 107 14.96 -4.28 -5.48
N VAL A 108 14.70 -5.27 -6.35
CA VAL A 108 14.97 -5.13 -7.79
C VAL A 108 14.09 -4.06 -8.41
N MET A 109 12.80 -4.06 -8.08
CA MET A 109 11.86 -3.04 -8.53
C MET A 109 12.27 -1.63 -8.05
N ALA A 110 12.65 -1.50 -6.77
CA ALA A 110 13.13 -0.24 -6.21
C ALA A 110 14.42 0.24 -6.90
N ALA A 111 15.37 -0.64 -7.14
CA ALA A 111 16.60 -0.32 -7.86
C ALA A 111 16.34 0.16 -9.28
N LEU A 112 15.48 -0.54 -10.04
CA LEU A 112 15.10 -0.14 -11.39
C LEU A 112 14.41 1.24 -11.40
N TYR A 113 13.51 1.48 -10.44
CA TYR A 113 12.85 2.78 -10.31
C TYR A 113 13.84 3.90 -10.00
N LEU A 114 14.73 3.69 -9.02
CA LEU A 114 15.73 4.69 -8.64
C LEU A 114 16.69 5.01 -9.77
N VAL A 115 17.18 3.98 -10.47
CA VAL A 115 18.06 4.17 -11.62
C VAL A 115 17.32 4.91 -12.74
N GLY A 116 16.10 4.51 -13.06
CA GLY A 116 15.28 5.17 -14.08
C GLY A 116 15.01 6.64 -13.72
N ALA A 117 14.65 6.92 -12.48
CA ALA A 117 14.43 8.28 -11.98
C ALA A 117 15.71 9.12 -12.06
N LEU A 118 16.84 8.56 -11.66
CA LEU A 118 18.14 9.23 -11.73
C LEU A 118 18.52 9.57 -13.17
N VAL A 119 18.35 8.64 -14.11
CA VAL A 119 18.61 8.86 -15.53
C VAL A 119 17.74 10.00 -16.08
N VAL A 120 16.43 10.01 -15.76
CA VAL A 120 15.54 11.10 -16.18
C VAL A 120 15.97 12.45 -15.61
N ILE A 121 16.36 12.49 -14.35
CA ILE A 121 16.85 13.72 -13.68
C ILE A 121 18.15 14.20 -14.35
N LEU A 122 19.10 13.31 -14.61
CA LEU A 122 20.38 13.67 -15.22
C LEU A 122 20.23 14.19 -16.65
N ILE A 123 19.36 13.56 -17.46
CA ILE A 123 19.07 14.04 -18.82
C ILE A 123 18.41 15.42 -18.80
N ASN A 124 17.60 15.70 -17.79
CA ASN A 124 16.84 16.94 -17.67
C ASN A 124 17.40 17.87 -16.58
N ILE A 125 18.68 17.76 -16.25
CA ILE A 125 19.28 18.49 -15.12
C ILE A 125 19.08 20.01 -15.21
N GLN A 126 19.07 20.57 -16.41
CA GLN A 126 18.86 21.99 -16.65
C GLN A 126 17.44 22.46 -16.26
N HIS A 127 16.46 21.57 -16.27
CA HIS A 127 15.08 21.87 -15.93
C HIS A 127 14.76 21.65 -14.43
N VAL A 128 15.65 21.00 -13.70
CA VAL A 128 15.44 20.69 -12.27
C VAL A 128 15.26 21.96 -11.42
N PRO A 129 16.09 23.02 -11.56
CA PRO A 129 15.88 24.24 -10.77
C PRO A 129 14.54 24.92 -11.04
N SER A 130 14.12 24.97 -12.30
CA SER A 130 12.82 25.57 -12.67
C SER A 130 11.64 24.71 -12.19
N ALA A 131 11.78 23.38 -12.19
CA ALA A 131 10.76 22.48 -11.65
C ALA A 131 10.60 22.67 -10.13
N ILE A 132 11.71 22.75 -9.39
CA ILE A 132 11.68 23.03 -7.95
C ILE A 132 11.07 24.40 -7.68
N ALA A 133 11.50 25.44 -8.40
CA ALA A 133 10.92 26.78 -8.27
C ALA A 133 9.41 26.77 -8.54
N SER A 134 8.96 26.02 -9.56
CA SER A 134 7.54 25.89 -9.88
C SER A 134 6.73 25.27 -8.76
N ILE A 135 7.27 24.27 -8.03
CA ILE A 135 6.59 23.66 -6.87
C ILE A 135 6.33 24.74 -5.81
N PHE A 136 7.35 25.52 -5.46
CA PHE A 136 7.20 26.59 -4.45
C PHE A 136 6.29 27.71 -4.94
N ILE A 137 6.47 28.19 -6.17
CA ILE A 137 5.63 29.22 -6.74
C ILE A 137 4.17 28.77 -6.77
N CYS A 138 3.87 27.56 -7.25
CA CYS A 138 2.50 27.07 -7.32
C CYS A 138 1.89 26.80 -5.95
N ALA A 139 2.70 26.41 -4.95
CA ALA A 139 2.21 26.17 -3.59
C ALA A 139 1.79 27.47 -2.88
N PHE A 140 2.47 28.59 -3.16
CA PHE A 140 2.26 29.86 -2.45
C PHE A 140 1.59 30.96 -3.28
N ARG A 141 1.26 30.70 -4.56
CA ARG A 141 0.54 31.65 -5.42
C ARG A 141 -0.96 31.43 -5.37
N PRO A 142 -1.72 32.36 -4.79
CA PRO A 142 -3.19 32.24 -4.76
C PRO A 142 -3.84 32.40 -6.14
N ASP A 143 -3.17 33.07 -7.09
CA ASP A 143 -3.68 33.35 -8.45
C ASP A 143 -3.90 32.05 -9.28
N ALA A 144 -3.17 30.98 -8.97
CA ALA A 144 -3.36 29.65 -9.58
C ALA A 144 -4.71 29.02 -9.17
N VAL A 145 -5.32 29.51 -8.10
CA VAL A 145 -6.58 28.97 -7.56
C VAL A 145 -7.80 29.65 -8.19
N PHE A 146 -7.67 30.85 -8.75
CA PHE A 146 -8.79 31.71 -9.17
C PHE A 146 -9.08 31.73 -10.67
N GLY A 147 -8.25 31.17 -11.54
CA GLY A 147 -8.56 31.03 -12.96
C GLY A 147 -9.57 29.89 -13.20
N ALA A 148 -10.66 30.15 -13.92
CA ALA A 148 -11.74 29.16 -14.13
C ALA A 148 -11.26 27.83 -14.75
N ALA A 149 -10.29 27.84 -15.65
CA ALA A 149 -9.65 26.63 -16.18
C ALA A 149 -8.64 26.01 -15.19
N ALA A 150 -7.95 26.83 -14.40
CA ALA A 150 -7.04 26.41 -13.36
C ALA A 150 -7.78 25.80 -12.17
N GLY A 151 -8.97 26.28 -11.81
CA GLY A 151 -9.77 25.75 -10.71
C GLY A 151 -10.14 24.27 -10.91
N ILE A 152 -10.44 23.85 -12.12
CA ILE A 152 -10.71 22.44 -12.45
C ILE A 152 -9.43 21.61 -12.28
N THR A 153 -8.29 22.12 -12.70
CA THR A 153 -7.00 21.43 -12.62
C THR A 153 -6.53 21.33 -11.17
N VAL A 154 -6.64 22.40 -10.39
CA VAL A 154 -6.34 22.40 -8.94
C VAL A 154 -7.24 21.46 -8.19
N ARG A 155 -8.56 21.48 -8.45
CA ARG A 155 -9.51 20.54 -7.83
C ARG A 155 -9.18 19.09 -8.17
N LYS A 156 -8.81 18.80 -9.42
CA LYS A 156 -8.37 17.47 -9.83
C LYS A 156 -7.05 17.08 -9.14
N ALA A 157 -6.06 17.98 -9.13
CA ALA A 157 -4.77 17.74 -8.49
C ALA A 157 -4.93 17.49 -6.98
N MET A 158 -5.72 18.30 -6.27
CA MET A 158 -6.06 18.08 -4.86
C MET A 158 -6.76 16.73 -4.66
N ARG A 159 -7.79 16.44 -5.46
CA ARG A 159 -8.53 15.18 -5.36
C ARG A 159 -7.61 13.97 -5.56
N TYR A 160 -6.79 13.98 -6.59
CA TYR A 160 -5.87 12.87 -6.88
C TYR A 160 -4.71 12.83 -5.90
N GLY A 161 -4.15 13.97 -5.50
CA GLY A 161 -3.05 14.04 -4.53
C GLY A 161 -3.47 13.54 -3.16
N VAL A 162 -4.59 14.03 -2.64
CA VAL A 162 -5.15 13.57 -1.35
C VAL A 162 -5.55 12.10 -1.42
N ALA A 163 -6.23 11.68 -2.48
CA ALA A 163 -6.62 10.28 -2.65
C ALA A 163 -5.41 9.34 -2.70
N ARG A 164 -4.35 9.72 -3.41
CA ARG A 164 -3.11 8.93 -3.49
C ARG A 164 -2.34 8.93 -2.16
N GLY A 165 -2.26 10.07 -1.48
CA GLY A 165 -1.63 10.17 -0.17
C GLY A 165 -2.33 9.32 0.90
N LEU A 166 -3.66 9.36 0.92
CA LEU A 166 -4.46 8.51 1.81
C LEU A 166 -4.35 7.02 1.45
N PHE A 167 -4.35 6.69 0.17
CA PHE A 167 -4.21 5.30 -0.28
C PHE A 167 -2.84 4.70 0.06
N SER A 168 -1.78 5.52 -0.02
CA SER A 168 -0.42 5.10 0.34
C SER A 168 -0.20 4.96 1.85
N ASN A 169 -1.02 5.62 2.66
CA ASN A 169 -0.91 5.57 4.11
C ASN A 169 -1.86 4.52 4.69
N GLU A 170 -1.32 3.36 5.02
CA GLU A 170 -2.07 2.25 5.58
C GLU A 170 -2.34 2.37 7.10
N ALA A 171 -1.86 3.43 7.76
CA ALA A 171 -2.07 3.64 9.19
C ALA A 171 -3.57 3.72 9.52
N GLY A 172 -4.04 2.85 10.40
CA GLY A 172 -5.44 2.77 10.81
C GLY A 172 -6.34 1.94 9.90
N MET A 173 -5.86 1.45 8.75
CA MET A 173 -6.65 0.60 7.86
C MET A 173 -6.71 -0.87 8.31
N GLY A 174 -5.79 -1.30 9.17
CA GLY A 174 -5.76 -2.66 9.71
C GLY A 174 -5.08 -3.70 8.80
N SER A 175 -4.42 -3.30 7.73
CA SER A 175 -3.58 -4.17 6.88
C SER A 175 -2.24 -4.47 7.55
N THR A 176 -1.56 -3.43 8.00
CA THR A 176 -0.25 -3.49 8.66
C THR A 176 -0.19 -4.46 9.86
N PRO A 177 -1.21 -4.53 10.74
CA PRO A 177 -1.22 -5.48 11.85
C PRO A 177 -1.07 -6.94 11.48
N HIS A 178 -1.50 -7.37 10.29
CA HIS A 178 -1.35 -8.74 9.85
C HIS A 178 0.13 -9.11 9.64
N ALA A 179 0.90 -8.22 9.02
CA ALA A 179 2.34 -8.40 8.83
C ALA A 179 3.09 -8.37 10.17
N HIS A 180 2.72 -7.44 11.06
CA HIS A 180 3.31 -7.35 12.39
C HIS A 180 3.03 -8.56 13.28
N ALA A 181 1.86 -9.19 13.15
CA ALA A 181 1.54 -10.39 13.92
C ALA A 181 2.47 -11.57 13.59
N ILE A 182 2.86 -11.71 12.33
CA ILE A 182 3.73 -12.80 11.83
C ILE A 182 5.19 -12.57 12.23
N ALA A 183 5.58 -11.30 12.48
CA ALA A 183 6.96 -10.98 12.81
C ALA A 183 7.42 -11.69 14.09
N ASP A 184 8.60 -12.31 14.02
CA ASP A 184 9.25 -12.94 15.17
C ASP A 184 10.16 -11.91 15.87
N VAL A 185 9.67 -11.38 16.98
CA VAL A 185 10.36 -10.35 17.75
C VAL A 185 10.33 -10.68 19.24
N GLU A 186 11.43 -10.41 19.93
CA GLU A 186 11.54 -10.69 21.36
C GLU A 186 10.59 -9.78 22.20
N ASN A 187 10.39 -8.54 21.75
CA ASN A 187 9.53 -7.58 22.43
C ASN A 187 8.48 -7.02 21.47
N PRO A 188 7.19 -7.03 21.79
CA PRO A 188 6.12 -6.48 20.97
C PRO A 188 6.36 -5.05 20.47
N ALA A 189 7.00 -4.20 21.29
CA ALA A 189 7.31 -2.82 20.93
C ALA A 189 8.37 -2.71 19.80
N VAL A 190 9.22 -3.70 19.64
CA VAL A 190 10.30 -3.74 18.65
C VAL A 190 9.77 -4.11 17.26
N SER A 191 8.62 -4.77 17.18
CA SER A 191 7.98 -5.16 15.91
C SER A 191 7.82 -3.97 14.97
N TYR A 192 7.40 -2.81 15.49
CA TYR A 192 7.25 -1.61 14.68
C TYR A 192 8.58 -1.09 14.10
N THR A 193 9.64 -1.09 14.90
CA THR A 193 10.95 -0.59 14.46
C THR A 193 11.64 -1.51 13.47
N HIS A 194 11.55 -2.82 13.66
CA HIS A 194 12.15 -3.80 12.77
C HIS A 194 11.45 -3.86 11.40
N LEU A 195 10.13 -3.95 11.36
CA LEU A 195 9.40 -3.97 10.09
C LEU A 195 9.54 -2.66 9.31
N ARG A 196 9.50 -1.53 9.98
CA ARG A 196 9.69 -0.24 9.31
C ARG A 196 11.10 -0.07 8.74
N ALA A 197 12.12 -0.63 9.36
CA ALA A 197 13.47 -0.59 8.82
C ALA A 197 13.63 -1.39 7.52
N HIS A 198 12.74 -2.36 7.28
CA HIS A 198 12.71 -3.14 6.05
C HIS A 198 11.77 -2.55 4.97
N GLU A 199 10.83 -1.68 5.36
CA GLU A 199 9.92 -1.00 4.43
C GLU A 199 10.49 0.32 3.88
N THR A 200 11.52 0.84 4.47
CA THR A 200 12.25 2.05 4.06
C THR A 200 13.61 1.72 3.51
#